data_ae7e48124572f89be455313c80b0092d
#
_entry.id   ae7e48124572f89be455313c80b0092d
#
_cell.length_a   1.000
_cell.length_b   1.000
_cell.length_c   1.000
_cell.angle_alpha   90.00
_cell.angle_beta   90.00
_cell.angle_gamma   90.00
#
_symmetry.space_group_name_H-M   'P 1'
#
loop_
_entity.id
_entity.type
_entity.pdbx_description
1 polymer ?
#
loop_
_entity_poly.entity_id
_entity_poly.type
_entity_poly.pdbx_seq_one_letter_code
_entity_poly.pdbx_strand_id
1 'polypeptide(L)'
;MLLAYVNGIQALYHHPSLGVSIDISLIRLDIIQRQPFDLPHFGGERGNLLDSFCNYANARNPPENDRSRHWDIGLYVTGLDLYAVENGRRNGATMGLATVGGICIPRYSCVIAELGVTDQLGKPYPSAGFTSVYIAAHEIGHNLGMPHDSSDNACPRDGYIMSPSRGVRGETIWSACSRQVAETLSQTKICLLDQPEPRNASNDHSRYRDLPGREWNAKRQCELLLRDKDADVVTLHEACQSLQCETPHRSGYYFAGPALDGTL
;
A
#
# COMPACT_ATOMS: atom_id res chain seq x y z
N MET A 1 -2.71 -8.30 -12.36
CA MET A 1 -3.05 -7.93 -10.98
C MET A 1 -1.90 -7.20 -10.27
N LEU A 2 -0.72 -7.79 -10.03
CA LEU A 2 0.35 -7.12 -9.25
C LEU A 2 0.91 -5.86 -9.94
N LEU A 3 1.08 -5.85 -11.26
CA LEU A 3 1.52 -4.66 -11.98
C LEU A 3 0.48 -3.53 -11.90
N ALA A 4 -0.81 -3.86 -11.94
CA ALA A 4 -1.88 -2.89 -11.73
C ALA A 4 -1.90 -2.34 -10.30
N TYR A 5 -1.54 -3.17 -9.30
CA TYR A 5 -1.34 -2.73 -7.93
C TYR A 5 -0.23 -1.67 -7.81
N VAL A 6 0.91 -1.91 -8.47
CA VAL A 6 2.01 -0.93 -8.53
C VAL A 6 1.58 0.33 -9.26
N ASN A 7 0.81 0.22 -10.37
CA ASN A 7 0.25 1.37 -11.08
C ASN A 7 -0.70 2.19 -10.19
N GLY A 8 -1.48 1.54 -9.35
CA GLY A 8 -2.34 2.22 -8.38
C GLY A 8 -1.52 3.02 -7.35
N ILE A 9 -0.43 2.44 -6.82
CA ILE A 9 0.48 3.18 -5.93
C ILE A 9 1.12 4.35 -6.68
N GLN A 10 1.60 4.12 -7.91
CA GLN A 10 2.19 5.17 -8.74
C GLN A 10 1.23 6.35 -8.96
N ALA A 11 -0.05 6.08 -9.24
CA ALA A 11 -1.06 7.10 -9.45
C ALA A 11 -1.21 8.03 -8.23
N LEU A 12 -1.13 7.48 -7.01
CA LEU A 12 -1.16 8.27 -5.77
C LEU A 12 0.09 9.15 -5.62
N TYR A 13 1.27 8.64 -5.98
CA TYR A 13 2.52 9.41 -5.94
C TYR A 13 2.66 10.41 -7.10
N HIS A 14 1.82 10.32 -8.12
CA HIS A 14 1.66 11.32 -9.18
C HIS A 14 0.50 12.30 -8.91
N HIS A 15 -0.24 12.10 -7.83
CA HIS A 15 -1.39 12.96 -7.54
C HIS A 15 -0.93 14.40 -7.26
N PRO A 16 -1.55 15.43 -7.87
CA PRO A 16 -1.14 16.82 -7.73
C PRO A 16 -1.07 17.37 -6.31
N SER A 17 -1.84 16.76 -5.36
CA SER A 17 -1.81 17.16 -3.95
C SER A 17 -0.44 16.95 -3.29
N LEU A 18 0.41 16.03 -3.80
CA LEU A 18 1.74 15.79 -3.29
C LEU A 18 2.73 16.94 -3.62
N GLY A 19 2.43 17.74 -4.64
CA GLY A 19 3.26 18.88 -5.04
C GLY A 19 4.48 18.52 -5.88
N VAL A 20 4.95 17.29 -5.82
CA VAL A 20 6.03 16.73 -6.64
C VAL A 20 5.57 15.39 -7.20
N SER A 21 6.14 14.97 -8.32
CA SER A 21 5.90 13.66 -8.90
C SER A 21 7.04 12.72 -8.50
N ILE A 22 6.69 11.58 -7.91
CA ILE A 22 7.64 10.54 -7.52
C ILE A 22 7.40 9.33 -8.40
N ASP A 23 8.39 9.00 -9.25
CA ASP A 23 8.33 7.83 -10.12
C ASP A 23 8.71 6.57 -9.35
N ILE A 24 7.89 5.53 -9.51
CA ILE A 24 8.13 4.20 -8.94
C ILE A 24 8.54 3.27 -10.08
N SER A 25 9.68 2.62 -9.94
CA SER A 25 10.16 1.59 -10.86
C SER A 25 10.18 0.24 -10.18
N LEU A 26 9.51 -0.75 -10.75
CA LEU A 26 9.51 -2.11 -10.24
C LEU A 26 10.77 -2.86 -10.70
N ILE A 27 11.79 -2.92 -9.85
CA ILE A 27 13.06 -3.58 -10.14
C ILE A 27 12.93 -5.10 -10.09
N ARG A 28 12.21 -5.61 -9.07
CA ARG A 28 12.07 -7.04 -8.81
C ARG A 28 10.69 -7.37 -8.29
N LEU A 29 10.14 -8.50 -8.74
CA LEU A 29 8.87 -9.05 -8.26
C LEU A 29 9.07 -10.51 -7.88
N ASP A 30 8.94 -10.82 -6.61
CA ASP A 30 9.01 -12.18 -6.07
C ASP A 30 7.62 -12.64 -5.62
N ILE A 31 7.14 -13.76 -6.17
CA ILE A 31 5.89 -14.39 -5.74
C ILE A 31 6.25 -15.61 -4.87
N ILE A 32 6.09 -15.46 -3.57
CA ILE A 32 6.45 -16.48 -2.58
C ILE A 32 5.30 -17.46 -2.44
N GLN A 33 5.47 -18.67 -2.99
CA GLN A 33 4.48 -19.76 -2.90
C GLN A 33 4.65 -20.61 -1.63
N ARG A 34 5.84 -20.62 -1.06
CA ARG A 34 6.17 -21.34 0.18
C ARG A 34 6.99 -20.43 1.09
N GLN A 35 6.63 -20.42 2.37
CA GLN A 35 7.34 -19.62 3.37
C GLN A 35 8.83 -19.94 3.39
N PRO A 36 9.73 -18.97 3.09
CA PRO A 36 11.16 -19.17 3.25
C PRO A 36 11.53 -19.34 4.73
N PHE A 37 12.52 -20.17 5.01
CA PHE A 37 12.95 -20.40 6.39
C PHE A 37 13.58 -19.13 7.02
N ASP A 38 14.16 -18.27 6.20
CA ASP A 38 14.83 -17.02 6.57
C ASP A 38 13.91 -15.79 6.48
N LEU A 39 12.59 -16.00 6.30
CA LEU A 39 11.55 -14.98 6.37
C LEU A 39 10.42 -15.47 7.30
N PRO A 40 10.66 -15.67 8.59
CA PRO A 40 9.62 -16.04 9.54
C PRO A 40 8.56 -14.94 9.65
N HIS A 41 7.27 -15.33 9.61
CA HIS A 41 6.16 -14.35 9.57
C HIS A 41 5.53 -14.06 10.94
N PHE A 42 5.99 -14.73 12.00
CA PHE A 42 5.54 -14.51 13.40
C PHE A 42 4.02 -14.44 13.59
N GLY A 43 3.28 -15.20 12.77
CA GLY A 43 1.82 -15.22 12.80
C GLY A 43 1.15 -13.84 12.50
N GLY A 44 1.90 -12.89 11.92
CA GLY A 44 1.42 -11.55 11.62
C GLY A 44 1.68 -10.51 12.72
N GLU A 45 2.48 -10.83 13.77
CA GLU A 45 2.91 -9.79 14.71
C GLU A 45 3.77 -8.76 13.94
N ARG A 46 3.27 -7.53 13.88
CA ARG A 46 3.70 -6.50 12.90
C ARG A 46 5.18 -6.11 13.06
N GLY A 47 5.65 -5.97 14.30
CA GLY A 47 7.01 -5.51 14.58
C GLY A 47 8.04 -6.58 14.20
N ASN A 48 7.87 -7.79 14.68
CA ASN A 48 8.74 -8.92 14.35
C ASN A 48 8.69 -9.26 12.86
N LEU A 49 7.52 -9.13 12.22
CA LEU A 49 7.39 -9.37 10.77
C LEU A 49 8.12 -8.31 9.96
N LEU A 50 7.99 -7.02 10.32
CA LEU A 50 8.74 -5.96 9.65
C LEU A 50 10.25 -6.18 9.77
N ASP A 51 10.76 -6.45 10.97
CA ASP A 51 12.17 -6.72 11.20
C ASP A 51 12.66 -7.93 10.41
N SER A 52 11.86 -9.01 10.38
CA SER A 52 12.15 -10.21 9.60
C SER A 52 12.23 -9.90 8.09
N PHE A 53 11.24 -9.19 7.56
CA PHE A 53 11.23 -8.83 6.16
C PHE A 53 12.35 -7.85 5.80
N CYS A 54 12.63 -6.87 6.63
CA CYS A 54 13.71 -5.92 6.40
C CYS A 54 15.08 -6.61 6.35
N ASN A 55 15.34 -7.56 7.24
CA ASN A 55 16.56 -8.38 7.20
C ASN A 55 16.61 -9.25 5.93
N TYR A 56 15.50 -9.88 5.57
CA TYR A 56 15.37 -10.70 4.36
C TYR A 56 15.63 -9.87 3.08
N ALA A 57 15.02 -8.69 2.97
CA ALA A 57 15.17 -7.79 1.83
C ALA A 57 16.59 -7.24 1.74
N ASN A 58 17.14 -6.75 2.86
CA ASN A 58 18.50 -6.21 2.89
C ASN A 58 19.57 -7.24 2.49
N ALA A 59 19.43 -8.50 2.93
CA ALA A 59 20.35 -9.59 2.56
C ALA A 59 20.32 -9.94 1.05
N ARG A 60 19.27 -9.53 0.32
CA ARG A 60 19.05 -9.82 -1.10
C ARG A 60 19.16 -8.61 -2.01
N ASN A 61 19.22 -7.42 -1.44
CA ASN A 61 19.41 -6.20 -2.21
C ASN A 61 20.87 -6.11 -2.67
N PRO A 62 21.14 -6.09 -3.98
CA PRO A 62 22.49 -5.87 -4.49
C PRO A 62 23.04 -4.51 -4.03
N PRO A 63 24.37 -4.31 -4.06
CA PRO A 63 24.97 -3.02 -3.76
C PRO A 63 24.46 -1.90 -4.69
N GLU A 64 24.45 -0.66 -4.22
CA GLU A 64 23.97 0.53 -4.96
C GLU A 64 24.65 0.74 -6.33
N ASN A 65 25.88 0.25 -6.50
CA ASN A 65 26.57 0.33 -7.79
C ASN A 65 26.01 -0.65 -8.85
N ASP A 66 25.18 -1.62 -8.45
CA ASP A 66 24.45 -2.49 -9.37
C ASP A 66 23.06 -1.91 -9.69
N ARG A 67 23.06 -0.78 -10.39
CA ARG A 67 21.84 -0.01 -10.71
C ARG A 67 20.75 -0.78 -11.45
N SER A 68 21.09 -1.91 -12.06
CA SER A 68 20.11 -2.73 -12.79
C SER A 68 19.28 -3.63 -11.86
N ARG A 69 19.77 -3.91 -10.65
CA ARG A 69 19.16 -4.88 -9.71
C ARG A 69 18.99 -4.33 -8.30
N HIS A 70 19.66 -3.22 -7.96
CA HIS A 70 19.47 -2.53 -6.69
C HIS A 70 18.06 -1.91 -6.63
N TRP A 71 17.46 -1.91 -5.46
CA TRP A 71 16.18 -1.25 -5.19
C TRP A 71 16.26 -0.39 -3.92
N ASP A 72 15.58 0.75 -3.94
CA ASP A 72 15.56 1.70 -2.83
C ASP A 72 14.65 1.27 -1.70
N ILE A 73 13.60 0.50 -2.00
CA ILE A 73 12.60 0.06 -1.02
C ILE A 73 12.10 -1.35 -1.32
N GLY A 74 12.00 -2.17 -0.29
CA GLY A 74 11.33 -3.47 -0.35
C GLY A 74 9.87 -3.33 0.12
N LEU A 75 8.92 -3.84 -0.65
CA LEU A 75 7.50 -3.92 -0.27
C LEU A 75 7.08 -5.37 -0.10
N TYR A 76 6.64 -5.76 1.09
CA TYR A 76 6.05 -7.05 1.38
C TYR A 76 4.54 -6.95 1.47
N VAL A 77 3.87 -7.49 0.46
CA VAL A 77 2.40 -7.56 0.43
C VAL A 77 1.98 -8.93 0.94
N THR A 78 1.17 -8.97 1.98
CA THR A 78 0.81 -10.22 2.69
C THR A 78 -0.69 -10.37 2.92
N GLY A 79 -1.17 -11.60 2.87
CA GLY A 79 -2.54 -11.96 3.30
C GLY A 79 -2.65 -12.26 4.81
N LEU A 80 -1.59 -12.04 5.57
CA LEU A 80 -1.64 -12.18 7.04
C LEU A 80 -2.39 -10.99 7.64
N ASP A 81 -3.22 -11.26 8.65
CA ASP A 81 -3.84 -10.25 9.51
C ASP A 81 -2.78 -9.74 10.49
N LEU A 82 -2.29 -8.51 10.25
CA LEU A 82 -1.26 -7.88 11.06
C LEU A 82 -1.82 -7.44 12.41
N TYR A 83 -1.03 -7.59 13.46
CA TYR A 83 -1.44 -7.16 14.78
C TYR A 83 -0.28 -6.66 15.63
N ALA A 84 -0.62 -5.85 16.61
CA ALA A 84 0.26 -5.50 17.74
C ALA A 84 -0.21 -6.20 19.01
N VAL A 85 0.70 -6.38 19.97
CA VAL A 85 0.34 -6.76 21.34
C VAL A 85 0.37 -5.51 22.22
N GLU A 86 -0.78 -5.04 22.61
CA GLU A 86 -0.95 -3.85 23.45
C GLU A 86 -1.62 -4.25 24.76
N ASN A 87 -0.97 -3.95 25.89
CA ASN A 87 -1.45 -4.35 27.22
C ASN A 87 -1.79 -5.85 27.32
N GLY A 88 -1.00 -6.71 26.68
CA GLY A 88 -1.20 -8.17 26.67
C GLY A 88 -2.37 -8.64 25.79
N ARG A 89 -2.97 -7.78 24.98
CA ARG A 89 -4.05 -8.11 24.06
C ARG A 89 -3.63 -7.87 22.61
N ARG A 90 -4.13 -8.74 21.74
CA ARG A 90 -3.95 -8.59 20.28
C ARG A 90 -4.83 -7.43 19.79
N ASN A 91 -4.21 -6.47 19.12
CA ASN A 91 -4.86 -5.38 18.41
C ASN A 91 -4.57 -5.50 16.91
N GLY A 92 -5.57 -5.86 16.12
CA GLY A 92 -5.50 -6.05 14.66
C GLY A 92 -5.92 -4.80 13.85
N ALA A 93 -5.88 -3.61 14.45
CA ALA A 93 -6.22 -2.38 13.70
C ALA A 93 -5.13 -1.95 12.71
N THR A 94 -3.93 -2.50 12.83
CA THR A 94 -2.80 -2.20 11.95
C THR A 94 -2.94 -2.96 10.65
N MET A 95 -2.85 -2.29 9.51
CA MET A 95 -2.93 -2.87 8.17
C MET A 95 -1.58 -2.81 7.43
N GLY A 96 -0.60 -2.13 7.98
CA GLY A 96 0.75 -2.01 7.45
C GLY A 96 1.72 -1.50 8.51
N LEU A 97 3.00 -1.51 8.20
CA LEU A 97 4.04 -0.95 9.05
C LEU A 97 5.28 -0.59 8.23
N ALA A 98 5.91 0.53 8.59
CA ALA A 98 7.18 0.98 8.05
C ALA A 98 8.00 1.74 9.10
N THR A 99 9.32 1.82 8.89
CA THR A 99 10.16 2.74 9.65
C THR A 99 10.07 4.14 9.04
N VAL A 100 9.65 5.13 9.82
CA VAL A 100 9.57 6.52 9.35
C VAL A 100 10.97 7.03 8.99
N GLY A 101 11.12 7.52 7.75
CA GLY A 101 12.39 8.02 7.22
C GLY A 101 13.44 6.93 6.94
N GLY A 102 13.03 5.66 6.90
CA GLY A 102 13.92 4.51 6.70
C GLY A 102 14.54 4.40 5.31
N ILE A 103 13.98 5.07 4.31
CA ILE A 103 14.53 5.11 2.95
C ILE A 103 16.00 5.55 2.94
N CYS A 104 16.83 5.00 2.06
CA CYS A 104 18.28 5.17 1.99
C CYS A 104 19.07 4.58 3.18
N ILE A 105 18.41 3.86 4.09
CA ILE A 105 19.07 3.14 5.16
C ILE A 105 18.86 1.64 4.91
N PRO A 106 19.86 0.89 4.45
CA PRO A 106 19.63 -0.46 3.87
C PRO A 106 18.76 -1.40 4.71
N ARG A 107 18.92 -1.36 6.04
CA ARG A 107 18.16 -2.21 6.95
C ARG A 107 16.72 -1.73 7.22
N TYR A 108 16.39 -0.49 6.85
CA TYR A 108 15.10 0.14 7.14
C TYR A 108 14.34 0.57 5.88
N SER A 109 14.92 0.35 4.70
CA SER A 109 14.28 0.62 3.40
C SER A 109 13.30 -0.50 3.03
N CYS A 110 12.28 -0.69 3.86
CA CYS A 110 11.34 -1.80 3.75
C CYS A 110 10.01 -1.46 4.40
N VAL A 111 8.93 -1.96 3.82
CA VAL A 111 7.56 -1.77 4.29
C VAL A 111 6.76 -3.07 4.17
N ILE A 112 5.77 -3.26 5.03
CA ILE A 112 4.81 -4.35 4.94
C ILE A 112 3.40 -3.79 4.83
N ALA A 113 2.54 -4.44 4.03
CA ALA A 113 1.15 -4.06 3.83
C ALA A 113 0.25 -5.29 3.69
N GLU A 114 -0.94 -5.22 4.25
CA GLU A 114 -1.95 -6.25 4.09
C GLU A 114 -2.60 -6.21 2.70
N LEU A 115 -2.97 -7.38 2.19
CA LEU A 115 -3.79 -7.52 0.99
C LEU A 115 -4.81 -8.63 1.17
N GLY A 116 -6.10 -8.28 1.14
CA GLY A 116 -7.18 -9.27 1.10
C GLY A 116 -7.51 -9.92 2.44
N VAL A 117 -7.22 -9.27 3.55
CA VAL A 117 -7.50 -9.79 4.90
C VAL A 117 -8.99 -9.69 5.23
N THR A 118 -9.48 -10.67 5.98
CA THR A 118 -10.84 -10.71 6.53
C THR A 118 -10.78 -11.03 8.03
N ASP A 119 -11.77 -10.55 8.78
CA ASP A 119 -11.93 -10.93 10.18
C ASP A 119 -12.31 -12.42 10.33
N GLN A 120 -12.41 -12.89 11.58
CA GLN A 120 -12.74 -14.28 11.88
C GLN A 120 -14.14 -14.72 11.40
N LEU A 121 -15.02 -13.77 11.11
CA LEU A 121 -16.36 -14.00 10.57
C LEU A 121 -16.40 -13.93 9.04
N GLY A 122 -15.23 -13.72 8.41
CA GLY A 122 -15.11 -13.57 6.96
C GLY A 122 -15.56 -12.19 6.45
N LYS A 123 -15.77 -11.21 7.36
CA LYS A 123 -16.04 -9.83 6.97
C LYS A 123 -14.75 -9.20 6.45
N PRO A 124 -14.76 -8.58 5.26
CA PRO A 124 -13.58 -7.96 4.71
C PRO A 124 -13.13 -6.76 5.56
N TYR A 125 -11.84 -6.67 5.81
CA TYR A 125 -11.22 -5.46 6.33
C TYR A 125 -11.08 -4.39 5.24
N PRO A 126 -10.80 -3.14 5.60
CA PRO A 126 -10.45 -2.09 4.63
C PRO A 126 -9.24 -2.44 3.75
N SER A 127 -8.38 -3.39 4.17
CA SER A 127 -7.27 -3.96 3.39
C SER A 127 -7.70 -4.99 2.34
N ALA A 128 -8.98 -5.38 2.30
CA ALA A 128 -9.48 -6.35 1.34
C ALA A 128 -9.45 -5.76 -0.08
N GLY A 129 -8.98 -6.57 -1.03
CA GLY A 129 -8.90 -6.16 -2.43
C GLY A 129 -7.86 -5.07 -2.69
N PHE A 130 -8.14 -4.23 -3.67
CA PHE A 130 -7.22 -3.18 -4.12
C PHE A 130 -7.14 -1.94 -3.22
N THR A 131 -8.01 -1.80 -2.22
CA THR A 131 -7.86 -0.76 -1.21
C THR A 131 -6.54 -0.85 -0.46
N SER A 132 -5.90 -2.01 -0.48
CA SER A 132 -4.52 -2.22 -0.04
C SER A 132 -3.50 -1.30 -0.75
N VAL A 133 -3.79 -0.79 -1.94
CA VAL A 133 -2.95 0.22 -2.63
C VAL A 133 -2.73 1.44 -1.75
N TYR A 134 -3.78 1.89 -1.06
CA TYR A 134 -3.70 3.06 -0.17
C TYR A 134 -2.87 2.77 1.08
N ILE A 135 -2.94 1.53 1.59
CA ILE A 135 -2.11 1.09 2.71
C ILE A 135 -0.64 1.07 2.29
N ALA A 136 -0.33 0.45 1.15
CA ALA A 136 1.05 0.43 0.65
C ALA A 136 1.59 1.84 0.38
N ALA A 137 0.78 2.74 -0.20
CA ALA A 137 1.17 4.13 -0.41
C ALA A 137 1.43 4.86 0.92
N HIS A 138 0.60 4.64 1.94
CA HIS A 138 0.76 5.17 3.29
C HIS A 138 2.09 4.71 3.91
N GLU A 139 2.37 3.40 3.87
CA GLU A 139 3.59 2.84 4.46
C GLU A 139 4.86 3.27 3.71
N ILE A 140 4.80 3.38 2.38
CA ILE A 140 5.88 3.98 1.59
C ILE A 140 6.07 5.45 1.98
N GLY A 141 4.98 6.21 2.21
CA GLY A 141 5.02 7.56 2.73
C GLY A 141 5.77 7.67 4.06
N HIS A 142 5.51 6.76 5.00
CA HIS A 142 6.29 6.67 6.23
C HIS A 142 7.77 6.43 5.95
N ASN A 143 8.07 5.48 5.09
CA ASN A 143 9.45 5.16 4.77
C ASN A 143 10.19 6.33 4.11
N LEU A 144 9.50 7.15 3.31
CA LEU A 144 10.00 8.41 2.75
C LEU A 144 10.19 9.52 3.81
N GLY A 145 9.63 9.38 5.00
CA GLY A 145 9.77 10.32 6.12
C GLY A 145 8.51 11.10 6.47
N MET A 146 7.35 10.75 5.90
CA MET A 146 6.07 11.39 6.22
C MET A 146 5.53 10.84 7.53
N PRO A 147 5.33 11.64 8.59
CA PRO A 147 4.64 11.22 9.82
C PRO A 147 3.13 11.13 9.56
N HIS A 148 2.40 10.54 10.50
CA HIS A 148 0.94 10.67 10.49
C HIS A 148 0.52 12.14 10.57
N ASP A 149 -0.54 12.47 9.85
CA ASP A 149 -1.21 13.75 9.99
C ASP A 149 -1.73 13.89 11.43
N SER A 150 -1.63 15.09 11.99
CA SER A 150 -1.87 15.43 13.41
C SER A 150 -0.88 14.84 14.44
N SER A 151 0.16 14.13 14.01
CA SER A 151 1.23 13.68 14.90
C SER A 151 2.37 14.68 14.86
N ASP A 152 2.44 15.56 15.87
CA ASP A 152 3.43 16.64 15.98
C ASP A 152 3.43 17.62 14.76
N ASN A 153 2.31 17.72 14.05
CA ASN A 153 2.08 18.64 12.95
C ASN A 153 0.65 19.18 12.95
N ALA A 154 0.42 20.26 12.20
CA ALA A 154 -0.86 20.99 12.17
C ALA A 154 -1.85 20.46 11.13
N CYS A 155 -1.53 19.36 10.44
CA CYS A 155 -2.43 18.80 9.42
C CYS A 155 -3.63 18.10 10.06
N PRO A 156 -4.82 18.15 9.39
CA PRO A 156 -6.00 17.46 9.89
C PRO A 156 -5.76 15.97 10.03
N ARG A 157 -6.30 15.38 11.10
CA ARG A 157 -6.13 13.98 11.42
C ARG A 157 -6.71 13.03 10.36
N ASP A 158 -7.81 13.43 9.73
CA ASP A 158 -8.60 12.57 8.84
C ASP A 158 -8.71 13.16 7.43
N GLY A 159 -8.95 12.30 6.43
CA GLY A 159 -9.24 12.71 5.05
C GLY A 159 -8.03 12.69 4.11
N TYR A 160 -6.87 12.23 4.56
CA TYR A 160 -5.63 12.19 3.77
C TYR A 160 -4.96 10.82 3.83
N ILE A 161 -4.05 10.56 2.89
CA ILE A 161 -3.34 9.28 2.81
C ILE A 161 -2.55 9.00 4.09
N MET A 162 -1.93 10.02 4.71
CA MET A 162 -1.18 9.86 5.96
C MET A 162 -2.03 10.01 7.23
N SER A 163 -3.36 9.88 7.15
CA SER A 163 -4.23 9.81 8.31
C SER A 163 -3.87 8.60 9.20
N PRO A 164 -3.83 8.75 10.55
CA PRO A 164 -3.45 7.66 11.47
C PRO A 164 -4.44 6.50 11.52
N SER A 165 -5.65 6.71 11.03
CA SER A 165 -6.66 5.67 10.87
C SER A 165 -7.36 5.86 9.54
N ARG A 166 -7.51 4.75 8.79
CA ARG A 166 -8.21 4.81 7.53
C ARG A 166 -9.72 4.94 7.76
N GLY A 167 -10.31 6.00 7.21
CA GLY A 167 -11.74 6.23 7.18
C GLY A 167 -12.41 5.54 5.98
N VAL A 168 -13.70 5.81 5.81
CA VAL A 168 -14.52 5.33 4.68
C VAL A 168 -14.74 6.42 3.61
N ARG A 169 -14.17 7.60 3.79
CA ARG A 169 -14.35 8.77 2.92
C ARG A 169 -13.04 9.15 2.24
N GLY A 170 -12.57 8.28 1.34
CA GLY A 170 -11.61 8.66 0.31
C GLY A 170 -10.36 9.38 0.75
N GLU A 171 -9.50 8.72 1.54
CA GLU A 171 -8.14 9.20 1.77
C GLU A 171 -7.30 8.93 0.49
N THR A 172 -7.56 9.71 -0.55
CA THR A 172 -6.89 9.57 -1.87
C THR A 172 -5.94 10.71 -2.18
N ILE A 173 -5.83 11.69 -1.28
CA ILE A 173 -5.00 12.87 -1.46
C ILE A 173 -3.99 13.01 -0.33
N TRP A 174 -2.90 13.69 -0.61
CA TRP A 174 -1.86 14.00 0.36
C TRP A 174 -2.16 15.31 1.09
N SER A 175 -1.82 15.37 2.37
CA SER A 175 -1.92 16.60 3.16
C SER A 175 -0.79 17.59 2.82
N ALA A 176 -0.93 18.83 3.29
CA ALA A 176 0.13 19.84 3.17
C ALA A 176 1.42 19.39 3.91
N CYS A 177 1.31 18.63 5.00
CA CYS A 177 2.44 18.12 5.76
C CYS A 177 3.19 17.04 4.97
N SER A 178 2.48 16.11 4.33
CA SER A 178 3.06 15.11 3.45
C SER A 178 3.74 15.77 2.24
N ARG A 179 3.10 16.76 1.63
CA ARG A 179 3.66 17.55 0.54
C ARG A 179 4.98 18.22 0.94
N GLN A 180 5.03 18.85 2.11
CA GLN A 180 6.24 19.52 2.60
C GLN A 180 7.43 18.54 2.71
N VAL A 181 7.19 17.31 3.19
CA VAL A 181 8.21 16.26 3.21
C VAL A 181 8.64 15.90 1.80
N ALA A 182 7.67 15.64 0.90
CA ALA A 182 7.94 15.23 -0.48
C ALA A 182 8.79 16.26 -1.24
N GLU A 183 8.52 17.55 -1.09
CA GLU A 183 9.27 18.66 -1.73
C GLU A 183 10.74 18.72 -1.29
N THR A 184 11.10 18.14 -0.14
CA THR A 184 12.49 18.12 0.36
C THR A 184 13.25 16.83 0.04
N LEU A 185 12.59 15.80 -0.51
CA LEU A 185 13.22 14.48 -0.74
C LEU A 185 14.46 14.55 -1.62
N SER A 186 14.43 15.32 -2.71
CA SER A 186 15.58 15.45 -3.61
C SER A 186 16.82 16.04 -2.94
N GLN A 187 16.65 16.73 -1.82
CA GLN A 187 17.76 17.31 -1.04
C GLN A 187 18.21 16.45 0.12
N THR A 188 17.29 15.65 0.66
CA THR A 188 17.51 14.89 1.91
C THR A 188 17.74 13.39 1.67
N LYS A 189 17.29 12.85 0.53
CA LYS A 189 17.31 11.43 0.19
C LYS A 189 17.96 11.20 -1.18
N ILE A 190 19.28 11.40 -1.23
CA ILE A 190 20.08 11.37 -2.48
C ILE A 190 20.01 10.01 -3.18
N CYS A 191 19.83 8.91 -2.44
CA CYS A 191 19.69 7.57 -3.02
C CYS A 191 18.53 7.44 -4.01
N LEU A 192 17.51 8.32 -3.92
CA LEU A 192 16.34 8.31 -4.82
C LEU A 192 16.59 9.04 -6.14
N LEU A 193 17.77 9.61 -6.35
CA LEU A 193 18.07 10.41 -7.56
C LEU A 193 18.71 9.59 -8.68
N ASP A 194 19.10 8.36 -8.42
CA ASP A 194 19.60 7.47 -9.45
C ASP A 194 18.43 6.92 -10.29
N GLN A 195 18.73 6.60 -11.56
CA GLN A 195 17.76 5.98 -12.44
C GLN A 195 18.18 4.54 -12.71
N PRO A 196 17.28 3.57 -12.52
CA PRO A 196 17.56 2.18 -12.83
C PRO A 196 17.75 2.02 -14.37
N GLU A 197 18.86 1.41 -14.77
CA GLU A 197 19.12 1.06 -16.17
C GLU A 197 19.59 -0.41 -16.31
N PRO A 198 19.17 -1.12 -17.36
CA PRO A 198 17.95 -0.94 -18.15
C PRO A 198 16.74 -1.52 -17.42
N ARG A 199 15.57 -0.92 -17.59
CA ARG A 199 14.31 -1.47 -17.03
C ARG A 199 14.06 -2.85 -17.61
N ASN A 200 13.84 -3.85 -16.76
CA ASN A 200 13.38 -5.16 -17.19
C ASN A 200 11.98 -5.02 -17.80
N ALA A 201 11.85 -5.35 -19.08
CA ALA A 201 10.59 -5.20 -19.82
C ALA A 201 9.42 -5.97 -19.20
N SER A 202 9.68 -7.07 -18.48
CA SER A 202 8.65 -7.86 -17.79
C SER A 202 8.14 -7.19 -16.51
N ASN A 203 8.95 -6.32 -15.91
CA ASN A 203 8.61 -5.59 -14.67
C ASN A 203 8.18 -4.14 -14.97
N ASP A 204 8.21 -3.72 -16.23
CA ASP A 204 7.80 -2.37 -16.60
C ASP A 204 6.26 -2.24 -16.51
N HIS A 205 5.79 -1.91 -15.31
CA HIS A 205 4.37 -1.71 -15.04
C HIS A 205 3.78 -0.54 -15.84
N SER A 206 4.59 0.42 -16.28
CA SER A 206 4.15 1.59 -17.05
C SER A 206 3.68 1.22 -18.47
N ARG A 207 4.07 0.06 -18.99
CA ARG A 207 3.54 -0.48 -20.26
C ARG A 207 2.08 -0.87 -20.17
N TYR A 208 1.65 -1.27 -19.00
CA TYR A 208 0.26 -1.59 -18.70
C TYR A 208 -0.46 -0.30 -18.28
N ARG A 209 -0.68 0.58 -19.25
CA ARG A 209 -1.36 1.88 -19.04
C ARG A 209 -2.81 1.74 -18.61
N ASP A 210 -3.34 0.52 -18.60
CA ASP A 210 -4.67 0.28 -18.12
C ASP A 210 -4.71 0.46 -16.61
N LEU A 211 -5.49 1.44 -16.23
CA LEU A 211 -5.80 1.69 -14.82
C LEU A 211 -6.52 0.45 -14.25
N PRO A 212 -6.27 0.08 -13.00
CA PRO A 212 -6.81 -1.15 -12.42
C PRO A 212 -8.35 -1.22 -12.49
N GLY A 213 -9.05 -0.10 -12.42
CA GLY A 213 -10.51 -0.04 -12.52
C GLY A 213 -11.07 -0.35 -13.92
N ARG A 214 -10.24 -0.35 -14.96
CA ARG A 214 -10.65 -0.80 -16.30
C ARG A 214 -10.67 -2.32 -16.42
N GLU A 215 -9.75 -3.01 -15.74
CA GLU A 215 -9.77 -4.48 -15.67
C GLU A 215 -10.83 -4.97 -14.67
N TRP A 216 -10.99 -4.26 -13.56
CA TRP A 216 -11.99 -4.57 -12.53
C TRP A 216 -12.97 -3.42 -12.41
N ASN A 217 -14.09 -3.55 -13.10
CA ASN A 217 -15.21 -2.63 -12.93
C ASN A 217 -15.72 -2.66 -11.47
N ALA A 218 -16.57 -1.73 -11.11
CA ALA A 218 -17.06 -1.59 -9.74
C ALA A 218 -17.70 -2.89 -9.19
N LYS A 219 -18.48 -3.61 -10.01
CA LYS A 219 -19.06 -4.90 -9.64
C LYS A 219 -17.97 -5.92 -9.31
N ARG A 220 -16.94 -6.06 -10.15
CA ARG A 220 -15.85 -6.99 -9.91
C ARG A 220 -15.05 -6.65 -8.65
N GLN A 221 -14.91 -5.37 -8.32
CA GLN A 221 -14.31 -4.94 -7.07
C GLN A 221 -15.15 -5.40 -5.87
N CYS A 222 -16.48 -5.30 -5.95
CA CYS A 222 -17.38 -5.80 -4.93
C CYS A 222 -17.33 -7.33 -4.78
N GLU A 223 -17.32 -8.08 -5.90
CA GLU A 223 -17.16 -9.55 -5.89
C GLU A 223 -15.88 -9.99 -5.17
N LEU A 224 -14.78 -9.29 -5.43
CA LEU A 224 -13.48 -9.59 -4.81
C LEU A 224 -13.45 -9.21 -3.33
N LEU A 225 -14.00 -8.04 -2.99
CA LEU A 225 -14.09 -7.57 -1.62
C LEU A 225 -14.89 -8.54 -0.75
N LEU A 226 -16.08 -8.91 -1.21
CA LEU A 226 -16.98 -9.76 -0.45
C LEU A 226 -16.68 -11.26 -0.63
N ARG A 227 -15.75 -11.62 -1.53
CA ARG A 227 -15.47 -13.00 -1.95
C ARG A 227 -16.73 -13.75 -2.36
N ASP A 228 -17.59 -13.04 -3.06
CA ASP A 228 -18.91 -13.50 -3.47
C ASP A 228 -19.18 -13.09 -4.92
N LYS A 229 -19.47 -14.06 -5.77
CA LYS A 229 -19.77 -13.84 -7.19
C LYS A 229 -21.10 -13.14 -7.44
N ASP A 230 -21.98 -13.21 -6.46
CA ASP A 230 -23.31 -12.59 -6.52
C ASP A 230 -23.31 -11.18 -5.94
N ALA A 231 -22.14 -10.70 -5.47
CA ALA A 231 -21.99 -9.34 -4.99
C ALA A 231 -22.19 -8.32 -6.11
N ASP A 232 -22.78 -7.20 -5.78
CA ASP A 232 -23.01 -6.10 -6.72
C ASP A 232 -22.77 -4.74 -6.05
N VAL A 233 -22.84 -3.70 -6.87
CA VAL A 233 -22.68 -2.31 -6.43
C VAL A 233 -24.05 -1.76 -6.04
N VAL A 234 -24.14 -1.16 -4.86
CA VAL A 234 -25.38 -0.48 -4.41
C VAL A 234 -25.64 0.77 -5.23
N THR A 235 -24.60 1.58 -5.45
CA THR A 235 -24.65 2.82 -6.23
C THR A 235 -23.26 3.21 -6.70
N LEU A 236 -23.18 3.83 -7.87
CA LEU A 236 -21.97 4.48 -8.37
C LEU A 236 -21.82 5.94 -7.93
N HIS A 237 -22.86 6.48 -7.27
CA HIS A 237 -22.77 7.83 -6.72
C HIS A 237 -21.69 7.88 -5.64
N GLU A 238 -20.77 8.81 -5.75
CA GLU A 238 -19.61 8.94 -4.87
C GLU A 238 -18.63 7.74 -4.86
N ALA A 239 -18.67 6.86 -5.88
CA ALA A 239 -17.79 5.70 -5.95
C ALA A 239 -16.29 6.08 -5.89
N CYS A 240 -15.91 7.28 -6.37
CA CYS A 240 -14.56 7.81 -6.24
C CYS A 240 -14.15 8.13 -4.79
N GLN A 241 -15.09 8.22 -3.87
CA GLN A 241 -14.84 8.42 -2.45
C GLN A 241 -15.07 7.14 -1.66
N SER A 242 -16.16 6.43 -1.96
CA SER A 242 -16.51 5.21 -1.25
C SER A 242 -17.42 4.32 -2.10
N LEU A 243 -16.86 3.27 -2.68
CA LEU A 243 -17.61 2.24 -3.37
C LEU A 243 -18.44 1.44 -2.37
N GLN A 244 -19.75 1.33 -2.61
CA GLN A 244 -20.68 0.60 -1.76
C GLN A 244 -21.04 -0.73 -2.41
N CYS A 245 -20.82 -1.81 -1.70
CA CYS A 245 -21.07 -3.16 -2.14
C CYS A 245 -22.15 -3.84 -1.32
N GLU A 246 -22.95 -4.70 -1.97
CA GLU A 246 -23.91 -5.57 -1.32
C GLU A 246 -23.85 -6.99 -1.88
N THR A 247 -24.43 -7.95 -1.18
CA THR A 247 -24.60 -9.32 -1.65
C THR A 247 -25.92 -9.88 -1.12
N PRO A 248 -26.64 -10.72 -1.89
CA PRO A 248 -27.87 -11.37 -1.43
C PRO A 248 -27.64 -12.36 -0.27
N HIS A 249 -26.39 -12.77 -0.04
CA HIS A 249 -26.04 -13.76 0.99
C HIS A 249 -25.76 -13.16 2.38
N ARG A 250 -25.71 -11.81 2.49
CA ARG A 250 -25.43 -11.10 3.75
C ARG A 250 -26.28 -9.83 3.81
N SER A 251 -26.76 -9.51 5.01
CA SER A 251 -27.51 -8.25 5.21
C SER A 251 -26.57 -7.05 5.32
N GLY A 252 -27.00 -5.91 4.75
CA GLY A 252 -26.33 -4.62 4.86
C GLY A 252 -25.37 -4.32 3.71
N TYR A 253 -24.82 -3.12 3.75
CA TYR A 253 -23.84 -2.61 2.78
C TYR A 253 -22.44 -2.67 3.33
N TYR A 254 -21.48 -2.85 2.43
CA TYR A 254 -20.06 -2.88 2.73
C TYR A 254 -19.37 -1.76 1.98
N PHE A 255 -18.58 -0.99 2.68
CA PHE A 255 -17.80 0.11 2.10
C PHE A 255 -16.40 -0.39 1.73
N ALA A 256 -16.08 -0.29 0.45
CA ALA A 256 -14.81 -0.74 -0.09
C ALA A 256 -13.70 0.33 -0.03
N GLY A 257 -14.03 1.54 0.41
CA GLY A 257 -13.20 2.72 0.15
C GLY A 257 -13.35 3.19 -1.31
N PRO A 258 -12.49 4.08 -1.79
CA PRO A 258 -12.57 4.59 -3.15
C PRO A 258 -12.49 3.46 -4.18
N ALA A 259 -13.30 3.56 -5.23
CA ALA A 259 -13.15 2.69 -6.40
C ALA A 259 -11.76 2.88 -7.02
N LEU A 260 -11.24 1.83 -7.64
CA LEU A 260 -9.96 1.87 -8.33
C LEU A 260 -9.95 2.90 -9.44
N ASP A 261 -8.83 3.58 -9.64
CA ASP A 261 -8.65 4.52 -10.74
C ASP A 261 -8.98 3.86 -12.08
N GLY A 262 -9.79 4.56 -12.89
CA GLY A 262 -10.28 4.07 -14.17
C GLY A 262 -11.57 3.25 -14.10
N THR A 263 -12.21 3.12 -12.93
CA THR A 263 -13.53 2.50 -12.80
C THR A 263 -14.58 3.34 -13.54
N LEU A 264 -15.35 2.67 -14.40
CA LEU A 264 -16.47 3.21 -15.19
C LEU A 264 -17.79 2.76 -14.59
#